data_f33c18107466d5a101d5d8c00afaf161
#
_entry.id   f33c18107466d5a101d5d8c00afaf161
#
_cell.length_a   1.000
_cell.length_b   1.000
_cell.length_c   1.000
_cell.angle_alpha   90.00
_cell.angle_beta   90.00
_cell.angle_gamma   90.00
#
_symmetry.space_group_name_H-M   'P 1'
#
loop_
_entity.id
_entity.type
_entity.pdbx_description
1 polymer ?
#
loop_
_entity_poly.entity_id
_entity_poly.type
_entity_poly.pdbx_seq_one_letter_code
_entity_poly.pdbx_strand_id
1 'polypeptide(L)'
;PQYEFDEINASKLSQHDLIEKVKSLDSDTILIYIMCSSDKDGNTYIDSQGIKLVSENAPVPTFSIVSIGMGKGVIGGEMVSQKEMAKIAASMVQQYFNGTDVSSIEVQTEPPRVIMFDENVMKKYEVSSKLLPKTAIIINHEQNFFERNRDIIIFSGIIIAILIVISVCLFASNMHKEKINKNLSISTEKYEKLANHDMLT
;
A
#
# COMPACT_ATOMS: atom_id res chain seq x y z
N PRO A 1 -6.35 -11.90 31.92
CA PRO A 1 -5.07 -11.36 32.40
C PRO A 1 -5.30 -9.98 32.96
N GLN A 2 -4.63 -9.71 34.09
CA GLN A 2 -4.68 -8.41 34.74
C GLN A 2 -3.48 -7.62 34.18
N TYR A 3 -3.75 -6.51 33.46
CA TYR A 3 -2.70 -5.64 32.95
C TYR A 3 -2.31 -4.67 34.06
N GLU A 4 -1.01 -4.39 34.19
CA GLU A 4 -0.47 -3.32 35.04
C GLU A 4 -0.24 -2.10 34.15
N PHE A 5 -0.59 -0.91 34.66
CA PHE A 5 -0.40 0.36 33.95
C PHE A 5 0.66 1.18 34.65
N ASP A 6 1.71 1.56 33.93
CA ASP A 6 2.74 2.49 34.39
C ASP A 6 2.72 3.76 33.53
N GLU A 7 2.94 4.93 34.15
CA GLU A 7 2.97 6.21 33.48
C GLU A 7 4.41 6.73 33.37
N ILE A 8 4.85 7.01 32.14
CA ILE A 8 6.07 7.77 31.89
C ILE A 8 5.72 9.22 31.63
N ASN A 9 5.82 10.05 32.67
CA ASN A 9 5.49 11.47 32.59
C ASN A 9 6.69 12.29 32.16
N ALA A 10 6.73 12.67 30.87
CA ALA A 10 7.84 13.40 30.27
C ALA A 10 8.10 14.74 30.97
N SER A 11 7.07 15.46 31.46
CA SER A 11 7.25 16.75 32.15
C SER A 11 8.00 16.67 33.49
N LYS A 12 8.16 15.45 34.03
CA LYS A 12 8.90 15.19 35.29
C LYS A 12 10.32 14.66 35.06
N LEU A 13 10.69 14.38 33.82
CA LEU A 13 11.97 13.79 33.43
C LEU A 13 12.77 14.74 32.57
N SER A 14 14.10 14.68 32.64
CA SER A 14 14.94 15.29 31.61
C SER A 14 14.82 14.50 30.32
N GLN A 15 15.22 15.09 29.20
CA GLN A 15 15.26 14.34 27.92
C GLN A 15 16.08 13.06 28.04
N HIS A 16 17.21 13.13 28.74
CA HIS A 16 18.08 11.98 28.96
C HIS A 16 17.36 10.90 29.78
N ASP A 17 16.76 11.27 30.92
CA ASP A 17 16.06 10.32 31.80
C ASP A 17 14.85 9.69 31.10
N LEU A 18 14.13 10.48 30.26
CA LEU A 18 13.03 9.99 29.46
C LEU A 18 13.50 8.90 28.47
N ILE A 19 14.61 9.18 27.76
CA ILE A 19 15.19 8.21 26.80
C ILE A 19 15.61 6.94 27.53
N GLU A 20 16.31 7.05 28.66
CA GLU A 20 16.75 5.87 29.43
C GLU A 20 15.56 5.07 29.98
N LYS A 21 14.52 5.74 30.47
CA LYS A 21 13.30 5.08 30.91
C LYS A 21 12.61 4.34 29.77
N VAL A 22 12.51 4.96 28.58
CA VAL A 22 11.92 4.34 27.40
C VAL A 22 12.76 3.14 26.91
N LYS A 23 14.08 3.26 26.90
CA LYS A 23 14.98 2.16 26.53
C LYS A 23 14.93 0.97 27.48
N SER A 24 14.58 1.21 28.75
CA SER A 24 14.50 0.17 29.77
C SER A 24 13.21 -0.66 29.73
N LEU A 25 12.29 -0.37 28.80
CA LEU A 25 11.07 -1.17 28.63
C LEU A 25 11.41 -2.58 28.13
N ASP A 26 10.75 -3.57 28.72
CA ASP A 26 10.94 -4.96 28.32
C ASP A 26 9.96 -5.39 27.21
N SER A 27 10.17 -6.57 26.67
CA SER A 27 9.41 -7.11 25.54
C SER A 27 7.93 -7.34 25.83
N ASP A 28 7.53 -7.41 27.09
CA ASP A 28 6.16 -7.67 27.51
C ASP A 28 5.35 -6.37 27.69
N THR A 29 5.98 -5.23 27.36
CA THR A 29 5.38 -3.91 27.48
C THR A 29 4.66 -3.50 26.17
N ILE A 30 3.47 -2.94 26.33
CA ILE A 30 2.77 -2.21 25.24
C ILE A 30 2.93 -0.71 25.51
N LEU A 31 3.68 -0.02 24.66
CA LEU A 31 3.92 1.41 24.79
C LEU A 31 2.87 2.21 24.03
N ILE A 32 2.05 2.97 24.75
CA ILE A 32 1.04 3.87 24.16
C ILE A 32 1.50 5.31 24.36
N TYR A 33 1.83 5.98 23.28
CA TYR A 33 2.17 7.40 23.27
C TYR A 33 0.89 8.24 23.26
N ILE A 34 0.75 9.11 24.25
CA ILE A 34 -0.35 10.07 24.34
C ILE A 34 0.13 11.46 23.93
N MET A 35 1.11 12.02 24.65
CA MET A 35 1.68 13.34 24.38
C MET A 35 3.01 13.52 25.11
N CYS A 36 3.96 14.19 24.44
CA CYS A 36 5.19 14.70 25.03
C CYS A 36 5.46 16.08 24.45
N SER A 37 4.99 17.14 25.11
CA SER A 37 5.12 18.53 24.63
C SER A 37 6.28 19.27 25.29
N SER A 38 6.71 18.87 26.49
CA SER A 38 7.86 19.45 27.18
C SER A 38 8.46 18.44 28.18
N ASP A 39 9.72 18.68 28.54
CA ASP A 39 10.42 17.98 29.63
C ASP A 39 10.58 18.87 30.88
N LYS A 40 11.21 18.32 31.92
CA LYS A 40 11.44 19.04 33.18
C LYS A 40 12.44 20.20 33.03
N ASP A 41 13.29 20.16 32.02
CA ASP A 41 14.33 21.16 31.77
C ASP A 41 13.83 22.34 30.92
N GLY A 42 12.53 22.30 30.53
CA GLY A 42 11.86 23.33 29.74
C GLY A 42 12.08 23.19 28.23
N ASN A 43 12.66 22.09 27.75
CA ASN A 43 12.69 21.81 26.33
C ASN A 43 11.28 21.52 25.83
N THR A 44 10.92 22.06 24.69
CA THR A 44 9.61 21.88 24.07
C THR A 44 9.71 21.02 22.82
N TYR A 45 8.76 20.12 22.65
CA TYR A 45 8.67 19.20 21.51
C TYR A 45 7.43 19.53 20.70
N ILE A 46 7.65 20.05 19.48
CA ILE A 46 6.58 20.50 18.59
C ILE A 46 6.15 19.35 17.69
N ASP A 47 4.86 19.24 17.44
CA ASP A 47 4.25 18.27 16.54
C ASP A 47 4.69 16.81 16.82
N SER A 48 5.41 16.22 15.87
CA SER A 48 5.87 14.83 15.94
C SER A 48 7.24 14.65 16.60
N GLN A 49 7.88 15.70 17.12
CA GLN A 49 9.22 15.58 17.71
C GLN A 49 9.22 14.70 18.96
N GLY A 50 8.23 14.90 19.85
CA GLY A 50 8.13 14.09 21.07
C GLY A 50 7.85 12.63 20.77
N ILE A 51 6.96 12.34 19.82
CA ILE A 51 6.65 10.96 19.42
C ILE A 51 7.84 10.28 18.74
N LYS A 52 8.60 11.02 17.92
CA LYS A 52 9.81 10.52 17.27
C LYS A 52 10.89 10.21 18.32
N LEU A 53 11.09 11.11 19.30
CA LEU A 53 12.03 10.90 20.39
C LEU A 53 11.74 9.59 21.15
N VAL A 54 10.47 9.31 21.45
CA VAL A 54 10.05 8.10 22.15
C VAL A 54 10.18 6.87 21.24
N SER A 55 9.63 6.89 20.05
CA SER A 55 9.57 5.73 19.16
C SER A 55 10.94 5.26 18.62
N GLU A 56 11.89 6.19 18.44
CA GLU A 56 13.25 5.86 18.01
C GLU A 56 14.08 5.18 19.13
N ASN A 57 13.73 5.43 20.39
CA ASN A 57 14.42 4.88 21.54
C ASN A 57 13.71 3.69 22.18
N ALA A 58 12.46 3.42 21.84
CA ALA A 58 11.71 2.29 22.36
C ALA A 58 12.18 0.95 21.77
N PRO A 59 12.46 -0.07 22.62
CA PRO A 59 12.72 -1.43 22.17
C PRO A 59 11.45 -2.17 21.72
N VAL A 60 10.27 -1.64 22.04
CA VAL A 60 8.94 -2.20 21.77
C VAL A 60 8.16 -1.31 20.81
N PRO A 61 7.12 -1.86 20.11
CA PRO A 61 6.27 -1.07 19.23
C PRO A 61 5.59 0.09 19.97
N THR A 62 5.67 1.29 19.41
CA THR A 62 4.98 2.47 19.94
C THR A 62 3.65 2.62 19.22
N PHE A 63 2.56 2.56 19.99
CA PHE A 63 1.21 2.87 19.54
C PHE A 63 0.86 4.32 19.83
N SER A 64 -0.13 4.89 19.13
CA SER A 64 -0.64 6.23 19.38
C SER A 64 -2.16 6.27 19.26
N ILE A 65 -2.79 7.14 20.04
CA ILE A 65 -4.24 7.37 19.98
C ILE A 65 -4.65 8.37 18.90
N VAL A 66 -3.66 9.05 18.28
CA VAL A 66 -3.86 10.07 17.24
C VAL A 66 -2.95 9.82 16.03
N SER A 67 -3.40 10.21 14.85
CA SER A 67 -2.71 9.91 13.60
C SER A 67 -1.47 10.79 13.30
N ILE A 68 -1.18 11.78 14.15
CA ILE A 68 -0.06 12.73 13.91
C ILE A 68 1.31 12.06 13.91
N GLY A 69 1.46 10.94 14.63
CA GLY A 69 2.73 10.19 14.72
C GLY A 69 2.96 9.19 13.60
N MET A 70 2.02 9.03 12.68
CA MET A 70 2.15 8.09 11.59
C MET A 70 3.27 8.48 10.62
N GLY A 71 4.12 7.51 10.27
CA GLY A 71 5.35 7.75 9.52
C GLY A 71 6.51 8.33 10.34
N LYS A 72 6.37 8.42 11.68
CA LYS A 72 7.39 8.92 12.61
C LYS A 72 7.79 7.87 13.67
N GLY A 73 7.66 6.59 13.34
CA GLY A 73 8.03 5.47 14.20
C GLY A 73 6.88 4.84 14.99
N VAL A 74 5.65 5.35 14.85
CA VAL A 74 4.45 4.70 15.39
C VAL A 74 4.08 3.52 14.49
N ILE A 75 3.79 2.37 15.11
CA ILE A 75 3.40 1.18 14.35
C ILE A 75 1.99 1.30 13.76
N GLY A 76 1.07 1.94 14.47
CA GLY A 76 -0.30 2.10 14.06
C GLY A 76 -1.32 1.69 15.11
N GLY A 77 -2.55 1.45 14.66
CA GLY A 77 -3.71 1.07 15.47
C GLY A 77 -4.98 1.76 15.00
N GLU A 78 -6.06 1.64 15.79
CA GLU A 78 -7.24 2.49 15.65
C GLU A 78 -6.98 3.82 16.37
N MET A 79 -7.06 4.92 15.62
CA MET A 79 -6.68 6.22 16.14
C MET A 79 -7.59 7.33 15.61
N VAL A 80 -7.65 8.45 16.34
CA VAL A 80 -8.36 9.65 15.91
C VAL A 80 -7.60 10.28 14.73
N SER A 81 -8.34 10.57 13.65
CA SER A 81 -7.79 11.14 12.43
C SER A 81 -7.95 12.66 12.40
N GLN A 82 -6.85 13.41 12.57
CA GLN A 82 -6.86 14.87 12.41
C GLN A 82 -7.28 15.30 10.99
N LYS A 83 -6.92 14.51 9.97
CA LYS A 83 -7.31 14.77 8.58
C LYS A 83 -8.83 14.71 8.40
N GLU A 84 -9.48 13.70 8.95
CA GLU A 84 -10.93 13.58 8.85
C GLU A 84 -11.65 14.61 9.74
N MET A 85 -11.10 14.94 10.91
CA MET A 85 -11.59 16.04 11.73
C MET A 85 -11.57 17.36 10.95
N ALA A 86 -10.46 17.66 10.27
CA ALA A 86 -10.34 18.87 9.47
C ALA A 86 -11.36 18.91 8.30
N LYS A 87 -11.64 17.77 7.66
CA LYS A 87 -12.67 17.68 6.62
C LYS A 87 -14.08 17.95 7.17
N ILE A 88 -14.39 17.38 8.33
CA ILE A 88 -15.68 17.63 9.02
C ILE A 88 -15.81 19.12 9.34
N ALA A 89 -14.80 19.71 9.97
CA ALA A 89 -14.79 21.13 10.29
C ALA A 89 -14.97 21.99 9.02
N ALA A 90 -14.26 21.69 7.94
CA ALA A 90 -14.41 22.41 6.66
C ALA A 90 -15.83 22.26 6.08
N SER A 91 -16.44 21.08 6.20
CA SER A 91 -17.81 20.86 5.77
C SER A 91 -18.83 21.69 6.59
N MET A 92 -18.64 21.80 7.90
CA MET A 92 -19.48 22.65 8.76
C MET A 92 -19.37 24.12 8.37
N VAL A 93 -18.14 24.60 8.12
CA VAL A 93 -17.90 25.96 7.64
C VAL A 93 -18.56 26.20 6.29
N GLN A 94 -18.48 25.23 5.36
CA GLN A 94 -19.14 25.33 4.06
C GLN A 94 -20.68 25.40 4.18
N GLN A 95 -21.30 24.65 5.09
CA GLN A 95 -22.73 24.74 5.36
C GLN A 95 -23.13 26.12 5.83
N TYR A 96 -22.34 26.72 6.75
CA TYR A 96 -22.57 28.09 7.21
C TYR A 96 -22.50 29.11 6.07
N PHE A 97 -21.49 29.05 5.22
CA PHE A 97 -21.37 29.95 4.06
C PHE A 97 -22.47 29.75 3.01
N ASN A 98 -23.04 28.56 2.94
CA ASN A 98 -24.18 28.28 2.07
C ASN A 98 -25.52 28.75 2.67
N GLY A 99 -25.52 29.42 3.84
CA GLY A 99 -26.69 29.99 4.48
C GLY A 99 -27.41 29.10 5.48
N THR A 100 -26.80 27.96 5.87
CA THR A 100 -27.34 27.13 6.95
C THR A 100 -27.17 27.83 8.28
N ASP A 101 -28.24 27.91 9.06
CA ASP A 101 -28.18 28.48 10.42
C ASP A 101 -27.23 27.65 11.30
N VAL A 102 -26.33 28.36 12.04
CA VAL A 102 -25.35 27.72 12.93
C VAL A 102 -26.01 26.79 13.94
N SER A 103 -27.18 27.16 14.45
CA SER A 103 -27.93 26.36 15.44
C SER A 103 -28.45 25.04 14.86
N SER A 104 -28.52 24.91 13.53
CA SER A 104 -28.97 23.69 12.82
C SER A 104 -27.82 22.80 12.36
N ILE A 105 -26.57 23.27 12.47
CA ILE A 105 -25.39 22.44 12.17
C ILE A 105 -25.17 21.48 13.33
N GLU A 106 -25.18 20.17 13.00
CA GLU A 106 -25.03 19.12 14.01
C GLU A 106 -23.64 19.15 14.66
N VAL A 107 -23.63 19.09 16.00
CA VAL A 107 -22.39 19.02 16.79
C VAL A 107 -21.83 17.62 16.68
N GLN A 108 -20.58 17.49 16.25
CA GLN A 108 -19.88 16.22 16.22
C GLN A 108 -19.43 15.83 17.63
N THR A 109 -20.04 14.81 18.19
CA THR A 109 -19.73 14.31 19.55
C THR A 109 -18.71 13.19 19.57
N GLU A 110 -18.52 12.49 18.45
CA GLU A 110 -17.54 11.41 18.34
C GLU A 110 -16.44 11.78 17.32
N PRO A 111 -15.15 11.66 17.71
CA PRO A 111 -14.06 11.92 16.79
C PRO A 111 -14.01 10.83 15.70
N PRO A 112 -13.73 11.21 14.44
CA PRO A 112 -13.56 10.24 13.37
C PRO A 112 -12.30 9.39 13.61
N ARG A 113 -12.46 8.08 13.54
CA ARG A 113 -11.40 7.10 13.75
C ARG A 113 -10.97 6.47 12.43
N VAL A 114 -9.70 6.11 12.35
CA VAL A 114 -9.12 5.36 11.25
C VAL A 114 -8.24 4.25 11.80
N ILE A 115 -8.24 3.11 11.14
CA ILE A 115 -7.28 2.04 11.40
C ILE A 115 -6.14 2.25 10.42
N MET A 116 -4.95 2.56 10.93
CA MET A 116 -3.79 2.89 10.12
C MET A 116 -2.53 2.22 10.67
N PHE A 117 -1.68 1.70 9.78
CA PHE A 117 -0.42 1.05 10.14
C PHE A 117 0.71 1.48 9.23
N ASP A 118 1.92 1.55 9.80
CA ASP A 118 3.16 1.84 9.06
C ASP A 118 3.90 0.52 8.77
N GLU A 119 3.99 0.15 7.49
CA GLU A 119 4.58 -1.12 7.08
C GLU A 119 6.06 -1.23 7.46
N ASN A 120 6.83 -0.14 7.41
CA ASN A 120 8.23 -0.15 7.79
C ASN A 120 8.40 -0.48 9.28
N VAL A 121 7.53 0.11 10.12
CA VAL A 121 7.54 -0.17 11.57
C VAL A 121 7.02 -1.57 11.86
N MET A 122 5.98 -2.03 11.14
CA MET A 122 5.50 -3.40 11.26
C MET A 122 6.60 -4.41 10.91
N LYS A 123 7.35 -4.19 9.83
CA LYS A 123 8.50 -5.04 9.46
C LYS A 123 9.58 -5.07 10.55
N LYS A 124 9.90 -3.91 11.15
CA LYS A 124 10.86 -3.80 12.25
C LYS A 124 10.50 -4.70 13.45
N TYR A 125 9.21 -4.84 13.75
CA TYR A 125 8.70 -5.62 14.88
C TYR A 125 8.06 -6.95 14.46
N GLU A 126 8.29 -7.41 13.22
CA GLU A 126 7.83 -8.70 12.67
C GLU A 126 6.29 -8.88 12.73
N VAL A 127 5.54 -7.77 12.69
CA VAL A 127 4.07 -7.80 12.65
C VAL A 127 3.58 -8.03 11.23
N SER A 128 2.84 -9.12 11.04
CA SER A 128 2.31 -9.48 9.71
C SER A 128 1.08 -8.64 9.33
N SER A 129 1.10 -8.06 8.12
CA SER A 129 -0.06 -7.35 7.55
C SER A 129 -1.30 -8.23 7.37
N LYS A 130 -1.14 -9.56 7.32
CA LYS A 130 -2.25 -10.51 7.24
C LYS A 130 -3.17 -10.52 8.47
N LEU A 131 -2.67 -10.02 9.60
CA LEU A 131 -3.43 -9.92 10.85
C LEU A 131 -4.30 -8.67 10.91
N LEU A 132 -4.12 -7.73 9.97
CA LEU A 132 -4.83 -6.47 9.97
C LEU A 132 -6.23 -6.59 9.39
N PRO A 133 -7.18 -5.76 9.86
CA PRO A 133 -8.48 -5.63 9.22
C PRO A 133 -8.33 -5.17 7.77
N LYS A 134 -9.22 -5.61 6.88
CA LYS A 134 -9.22 -5.20 5.45
C LYS A 134 -9.43 -3.70 5.24
N THR A 135 -9.98 -3.02 6.23
CA THR A 135 -10.22 -1.57 6.25
C THR A 135 -9.00 -0.78 6.68
N ALA A 136 -7.92 -1.45 7.11
CA ALA A 136 -6.70 -0.78 7.56
C ALA A 136 -6.00 -0.05 6.40
N ILE A 137 -5.63 1.19 6.64
CA ILE A 137 -4.80 1.99 5.74
C ILE A 137 -3.35 1.67 6.08
N ILE A 138 -2.60 1.16 5.11
CA ILE A 138 -1.17 0.88 5.27
C ILE A 138 -0.39 2.00 4.60
N ILE A 139 0.44 2.71 5.40
CA ILE A 139 1.37 3.70 4.88
C ILE A 139 2.77 3.10 4.72
N ASN A 140 3.62 3.78 3.95
CA ASN A 140 5.00 3.34 3.66
C ASN A 140 5.09 1.92 3.08
N HIS A 141 4.00 1.50 2.39
CA HIS A 141 3.99 0.23 1.68
C HIS A 141 4.98 0.26 0.51
N GLU A 142 5.98 -0.60 0.56
CA GLU A 142 6.90 -0.79 -0.55
C GLU A 142 6.24 -1.67 -1.61
N GLN A 143 5.82 -1.06 -2.70
CA GLN A 143 5.31 -1.81 -3.84
C GLN A 143 6.38 -2.77 -4.35
N ASN A 144 6.04 -4.04 -4.42
CA ASN A 144 6.93 -5.02 -5.03
C ASN A 144 7.05 -4.75 -6.55
N PHE A 145 8.06 -5.38 -7.21
CA PHE A 145 8.31 -5.17 -8.63
C PHE A 145 7.06 -5.41 -9.49
N PHE A 146 6.26 -6.42 -9.18
CA PHE A 146 5.05 -6.78 -9.92
C PHE A 146 3.93 -5.76 -9.74
N GLU A 147 3.74 -5.24 -8.51
CA GLU A 147 2.76 -4.20 -8.22
C GLU A 147 3.11 -2.89 -8.93
N ARG A 148 4.38 -2.48 -8.83
CA ARG A 148 4.88 -1.25 -9.46
C ARG A 148 4.82 -1.28 -10.98
N ASN A 149 5.03 -2.45 -11.59
CA ASN A 149 5.08 -2.61 -13.04
C ASN A 149 3.86 -3.36 -13.61
N ARG A 150 2.78 -3.48 -12.84
CA ARG A 150 1.59 -4.27 -13.18
C ARG A 150 1.07 -3.97 -14.59
N ASP A 151 0.93 -2.70 -14.93
CA ASP A 151 0.37 -2.29 -16.22
C ASP A 151 1.31 -2.66 -17.37
N ILE A 152 2.62 -2.46 -17.20
CA ILE A 152 3.65 -2.85 -18.17
C ILE A 152 3.64 -4.37 -18.40
N ILE A 153 3.49 -5.16 -17.33
CA ILE A 153 3.43 -6.63 -17.39
C ILE A 153 2.18 -7.08 -18.15
N ILE A 154 1.03 -6.46 -17.88
CA ILE A 154 -0.22 -6.76 -18.59
C ILE A 154 -0.10 -6.41 -20.07
N PHE A 155 0.37 -5.21 -20.42
CA PHE A 155 0.55 -4.80 -21.81
C PHE A 155 1.54 -5.68 -22.57
N SER A 156 2.68 -6.02 -21.96
CA SER A 156 3.66 -6.92 -22.58
C SER A 156 3.08 -8.33 -22.80
N GLY A 157 2.31 -8.83 -21.85
CA GLY A 157 1.60 -10.12 -21.98
C GLY A 157 0.62 -10.13 -23.16
N ILE A 158 -0.14 -9.05 -23.36
CA ILE A 158 -1.08 -8.90 -24.49
C ILE A 158 -0.29 -8.88 -25.82
N ILE A 159 0.80 -8.14 -25.91
CA ILE A 159 1.65 -8.07 -27.12
C ILE A 159 2.21 -9.45 -27.47
N ILE A 160 2.72 -10.17 -26.47
CA ILE A 160 3.24 -11.53 -26.66
C ILE A 160 2.14 -12.46 -27.19
N ALA A 161 0.95 -12.40 -26.60
CA ALA A 161 -0.19 -13.21 -27.06
C ALA A 161 -0.56 -12.93 -28.51
N ILE A 162 -0.59 -11.67 -28.93
CA ILE A 162 -0.84 -11.27 -30.34
C ILE A 162 0.24 -11.82 -31.25
N LEU A 163 1.52 -11.71 -30.89
CA LEU A 163 2.63 -12.23 -31.68
C LEU A 163 2.57 -13.74 -31.86
N ILE A 164 2.16 -14.48 -30.82
CA ILE A 164 1.95 -15.93 -30.90
C ILE A 164 0.83 -16.25 -31.91
N VAL A 165 -0.30 -15.54 -31.84
CA VAL A 165 -1.42 -15.75 -32.78
C VAL A 165 -0.98 -15.48 -34.21
N ILE A 166 -0.27 -14.38 -34.48
CA ILE A 166 0.26 -14.05 -35.79
C ILE A 166 1.23 -15.15 -36.27
N SER A 167 2.13 -15.62 -35.43
CA SER A 167 3.08 -16.67 -35.75
C SER A 167 2.37 -17.99 -36.14
N VAL A 168 1.36 -18.39 -35.39
CA VAL A 168 0.55 -19.59 -35.68
C VAL A 168 -0.20 -19.44 -37.01
N CYS A 169 -0.80 -18.26 -37.29
CA CYS A 169 -1.48 -17.98 -38.54
C CYS A 169 -0.51 -18.02 -39.76
N LEU A 170 0.66 -17.44 -39.62
CA LEU A 170 1.70 -17.50 -40.68
C LEU A 170 2.18 -18.91 -40.93
N PHE A 171 2.42 -19.69 -39.89
CA PHE A 171 2.80 -21.08 -40.01
C PHE A 171 1.73 -21.92 -40.71
N ALA A 172 0.45 -21.79 -40.32
CA ALA A 172 -0.66 -22.46 -40.99
C ALA A 172 -0.82 -22.04 -42.44
N SER A 173 -0.65 -20.74 -42.76
CA SER A 173 -0.69 -20.22 -44.13
C SER A 173 0.45 -20.80 -45.01
N ASN A 174 1.68 -20.90 -44.47
CA ASN A 174 2.79 -21.51 -45.17
C ASN A 174 2.58 -23.00 -45.45
N MET A 175 2.10 -23.76 -44.46
CA MET A 175 1.73 -25.17 -44.66
C MET A 175 0.66 -25.35 -45.74
N HIS A 176 -0.32 -24.44 -45.78
CA HIS A 176 -1.37 -24.47 -46.79
C HIS A 176 -0.83 -24.17 -48.20
N LYS A 177 0.04 -23.19 -48.34
CA LYS A 177 0.74 -22.86 -49.60
C LYS A 177 1.60 -24.04 -50.09
N GLU A 178 2.36 -24.68 -49.24
CA GLU A 178 3.18 -25.87 -49.64
C GLU A 178 2.29 -26.99 -50.14
N LYS A 179 1.14 -27.26 -49.49
CA LYS A 179 0.19 -28.28 -49.93
C LYS A 179 -0.41 -27.96 -51.30
N ILE A 180 -0.77 -26.70 -51.55
CA ILE A 180 -1.28 -26.24 -52.86
C ILE A 180 -0.21 -26.40 -53.93
N ASN A 181 1.04 -25.94 -53.69
CA ASN A 181 2.12 -26.04 -54.64
C ASN A 181 2.43 -27.50 -55.01
N LYS A 182 2.44 -28.39 -54.01
CA LYS A 182 2.64 -29.82 -54.26
C LYS A 182 1.52 -30.43 -55.13
N ASN A 183 0.27 -30.10 -54.85
CA ASN A 183 -0.89 -30.57 -55.64
C ASN A 183 -0.83 -30.00 -57.06
N LEU A 184 -0.42 -28.74 -57.25
CA LEU A 184 -0.29 -28.13 -58.54
C LEU A 184 0.83 -28.80 -59.38
N SER A 185 1.99 -29.08 -58.77
CA SER A 185 3.09 -29.79 -59.40
C SER A 185 2.67 -31.21 -59.90
N ILE A 186 1.99 -31.95 -59.06
CA ILE A 186 1.48 -33.28 -59.43
C ILE A 186 0.46 -33.17 -60.59
N SER A 187 -0.40 -32.16 -60.58
CA SER A 187 -1.38 -31.93 -61.65
C SER A 187 -0.68 -31.58 -62.97
N THR A 188 0.31 -30.69 -62.92
CA THR A 188 1.10 -30.29 -64.12
C THR A 188 1.82 -31.47 -64.75
N GLU A 189 2.48 -32.31 -63.95
CA GLU A 189 3.14 -33.54 -64.42
C GLU A 189 2.16 -34.52 -65.08
N LYS A 190 0.94 -34.63 -64.52
CA LYS A 190 -0.11 -35.47 -65.08
C LYS A 190 -0.59 -34.96 -66.47
N TYR A 191 -0.76 -33.63 -66.62
CA TYR A 191 -1.15 -33.03 -67.93
C TYR A 191 -0.03 -33.15 -68.97
N GLU A 192 1.26 -32.95 -68.60
CA GLU A 192 2.36 -33.15 -69.49
C GLU A 192 2.45 -34.61 -70.01
N LYS A 193 2.26 -35.63 -69.15
CA LYS A 193 2.22 -37.01 -69.54
C LYS A 193 1.06 -37.33 -70.49
N LEU A 194 -0.11 -36.74 -70.30
CA LEU A 194 -1.27 -36.92 -71.18
C LEU A 194 -0.99 -36.24 -72.57
N ALA A 195 -0.49 -35.05 -72.57
CA ALA A 195 -0.15 -34.33 -73.85
C ALA A 195 0.90 -35.06 -74.66
N ASN A 196 1.92 -35.64 -74.00
CA ASN A 196 2.94 -36.41 -74.68
C ASN A 196 2.41 -37.79 -75.18
N HIS A 197 1.37 -38.33 -74.58
CA HIS A 197 0.78 -39.59 -75.05
C HIS A 197 -0.14 -39.39 -76.27
N ASP A 198 -0.86 -38.26 -76.32
CA ASP A 198 -1.71 -37.92 -77.49
C ASP A 198 -0.92 -37.51 -78.73
N MET A 199 0.36 -37.14 -78.61
CA MET A 199 1.24 -36.88 -79.78
C MET A 199 1.85 -38.12 -80.40
N LEU A 200 1.66 -39.32 -79.83
CA LEU A 200 2.21 -40.61 -80.34
C LEU A 200 1.14 -41.55 -80.87
N THR A 201 -0.07 -41.10 -81.00
CA THR A 201 -1.22 -41.79 -81.69
C THR A 201 -1.70 -40.95 -82.86
#